data_729dd9e15926b7c58e2a2b038388833c
#
_entry.id   729dd9e15926b7c58e2a2b038388833c
#
_cell.length_a   1.000
_cell.length_b   1.000
_cell.length_c   1.000
_cell.angle_alpha   90.00
_cell.angle_beta   90.00
_cell.angle_gamma   90.00
#
_symmetry.space_group_name_H-M   'P 1'
#
loop_
_entity.id
_entity.type
_entity.pdbx_description
1 polymer ?
#
loop_
_entity_poly.entity_id
_entity_poly.type
_entity_poly.pdbx_seq_one_letter_code
_entity_poly.pdbx_strand_id
1 'polypeptide(L)'
;MAVLSDPIADFLTRLKNAGYARNEFFTVPFSGIKAEIARILQEEGYIWSFEVVGEGKDKAIKVKNKFTANGKTIITDVKRCSKPGRRLYVHSEEIPTVMNGLGISIVSTSTGMMTGAKARKLKIGGELIALVW
;
A
#
# COMPACT_ATOMS: atom_id res chain seq x y z
N MET A 1 12.54 14.36 -22.42
CA MET A 1 11.49 14.67 -21.45
C MET A 1 11.58 13.69 -20.29
N ALA A 2 11.66 14.21 -19.08
CA ALA A 2 11.73 13.35 -17.90
C ALA A 2 10.35 12.76 -17.61
N VAL A 3 10.30 11.46 -17.41
CA VAL A 3 9.09 10.76 -17.00
C VAL A 3 9.15 10.56 -15.49
N LEU A 4 8.16 11.09 -14.78
CA LEU A 4 8.08 10.89 -13.35
C LEU A 4 7.72 9.42 -13.07
N SER A 5 8.57 8.74 -12.31
CA SER A 5 8.29 7.38 -11.89
C SER A 5 7.49 7.40 -10.59
N ASP A 6 6.60 6.45 -10.43
CA ASP A 6 5.82 6.27 -9.21
C ASP A 6 5.93 4.81 -8.76
N PRO A 7 6.99 4.48 -7.99
CA PRO A 7 7.18 3.11 -7.52
C PRO A 7 6.04 2.59 -6.65
N ILE A 8 5.37 3.48 -5.93
CA ILE A 8 4.21 3.10 -5.09
C ILE A 8 3.04 2.68 -5.96
N ALA A 9 2.75 3.46 -7.02
CA ALA A 9 1.68 3.11 -7.96
C ALA A 9 1.99 1.78 -8.65
N ASP A 10 3.25 1.55 -9.04
CA ASP A 10 3.68 0.30 -9.64
C ASP A 10 3.46 -0.87 -8.67
N PHE A 11 3.85 -0.71 -7.41
CA PHE A 11 3.64 -1.72 -6.37
C PHE A 11 2.16 -2.07 -6.22
N LEU A 12 1.31 -1.05 -6.08
CA LEU A 12 -0.13 -1.25 -5.89
C LEU A 12 -0.78 -1.90 -7.10
N THR A 13 -0.35 -1.53 -8.30
CA THR A 13 -0.86 -2.12 -9.54
C THR A 13 -0.46 -3.60 -9.64
N ARG A 14 0.79 -3.93 -9.32
CA ARG A 14 1.25 -5.32 -9.31
C ARG A 14 0.50 -6.15 -8.27
N LEU A 15 0.26 -5.57 -7.11
CA LEU A 15 -0.51 -6.22 -6.04
C LEU A 15 -1.92 -6.56 -6.52
N LYS A 16 -2.62 -5.60 -7.12
CA LYS A 16 -3.97 -5.79 -7.64
C LYS A 16 -4.00 -6.83 -8.76
N ASN A 17 -3.10 -6.69 -9.74
CA ASN A 17 -3.06 -7.57 -10.90
C ASN A 17 -2.69 -9.00 -10.50
N ALA A 18 -1.73 -9.17 -9.59
CA ALA A 18 -1.35 -10.50 -9.10
C ALA A 18 -2.53 -11.18 -8.38
N GLY A 19 -3.31 -10.40 -7.61
CA GLY A 19 -4.51 -10.92 -6.96
C GLY A 19 -5.56 -11.42 -7.96
N TYR A 20 -5.86 -10.59 -8.97
CA TYR A 20 -6.83 -10.96 -10.01
C TYR A 20 -6.35 -12.13 -10.86
N ALA A 21 -5.04 -12.25 -11.10
CA ALA A 21 -4.44 -13.37 -11.80
C ALA A 21 -4.33 -14.63 -10.92
N ARG A 22 -4.68 -14.52 -9.65
CA ARG A 22 -4.60 -15.60 -8.65
C ARG A 22 -3.17 -16.12 -8.47
N ASN A 23 -2.18 -15.24 -8.60
CA ASN A 23 -0.79 -15.56 -8.33
C ASN A 23 -0.57 -15.60 -6.82
N GLU A 24 0.05 -16.67 -6.34
CA GLU A 24 0.36 -16.81 -4.91
C GLU A 24 1.39 -15.78 -4.46
N PHE A 25 2.38 -15.51 -5.32
CA PHE A 25 3.46 -14.57 -5.01
C PHE A 25 3.67 -13.57 -6.14
N PHE A 26 4.21 -12.43 -5.79
CA PHE A 26 4.79 -11.51 -6.76
C PHE A 26 5.97 -10.79 -6.11
N THR A 27 6.86 -10.24 -6.93
CA THR A 27 8.04 -9.51 -6.45
C THR A 27 8.09 -8.11 -7.05
N VAL A 28 8.65 -7.19 -6.28
CA VAL A 28 8.91 -5.82 -6.73
C VAL A 28 10.32 -5.43 -6.26
N PRO A 29 10.99 -4.50 -6.95
CA PRO A 29 12.26 -3.99 -6.46
C PRO A 29 12.09 -3.40 -5.05
N PHE A 30 13.10 -3.58 -4.21
CA PHE A 30 13.04 -3.11 -2.83
C PHE A 30 13.05 -1.58 -2.73
N SER A 31 12.26 -1.05 -1.80
CA SER A 31 12.45 0.29 -1.24
C SER A 31 11.87 0.30 0.16
N GLY A 32 12.36 1.19 1.02
CA GLY A 32 11.86 1.30 2.39
C GLY A 32 10.38 1.65 2.44
N ILE A 33 9.93 2.53 1.55
CA ILE A 33 8.52 2.94 1.48
C ILE A 33 7.62 1.76 1.11
N LYS A 34 8.02 0.98 0.11
CA LYS A 34 7.24 -0.20 -0.30
C LYS A 34 7.18 -1.24 0.82
N ALA A 35 8.28 -1.43 1.55
CA ALA A 35 8.32 -2.35 2.69
C ALA A 35 7.35 -1.90 3.79
N GLU A 36 7.29 -0.59 4.06
CA GLU A 36 6.36 -0.04 5.04
C GLU A 36 4.91 -0.22 4.61
N ILE A 37 4.61 -0.03 3.32
CA ILE A 37 3.27 -0.27 2.79
C ILE A 37 2.91 -1.75 2.91
N ALA A 38 3.84 -2.64 2.60
CA ALA A 38 3.63 -4.08 2.73
C ALA A 38 3.36 -4.47 4.19
N ARG A 39 4.07 -3.87 5.14
CA ARG A 39 3.84 -4.08 6.57
C ARG A 39 2.41 -3.70 6.97
N ILE A 40 1.95 -2.55 6.53
CA ILE A 40 0.59 -2.08 6.81
C ILE A 40 -0.44 -3.04 6.20
N LEU A 41 -0.24 -3.45 4.95
CA LEU A 41 -1.15 -4.37 4.27
C LEU A 41 -1.22 -5.72 4.98
N GLN A 42 -0.09 -6.21 5.50
CA GLN A 42 -0.05 -7.45 6.26
C GLN A 42 -0.81 -7.30 7.59
N GLU A 43 -0.55 -6.22 8.32
CA GLU A 43 -1.21 -5.97 9.61
C GLU A 43 -2.73 -5.83 9.45
N GLU A 44 -3.18 -5.24 8.34
CA GLU A 44 -4.60 -5.04 8.07
C GLU A 44 -5.26 -6.24 7.37
N GLY A 45 -4.50 -7.29 7.09
CA GLY A 45 -5.04 -8.52 6.54
C GLY A 45 -5.28 -8.54 5.04
N TYR A 46 -4.64 -7.63 4.28
CA TYR A 46 -4.78 -7.59 2.82
C TYR A 46 -3.80 -8.49 2.09
N ILE A 47 -2.65 -8.77 2.71
CA ILE A 47 -1.70 -9.75 2.20
C ILE A 47 -1.39 -10.74 3.31
N TRP A 48 -0.92 -11.94 2.92
CA TRP A 48 -0.58 -12.97 3.88
C TRP A 48 0.74 -12.65 4.60
N SER A 49 1.77 -12.35 3.81
CA SER A 49 3.08 -12.00 4.33
C SER A 49 3.94 -11.35 3.25
N PHE A 50 5.09 -10.85 3.65
CA PHE A 50 6.11 -10.38 2.72
C PHE A 50 7.48 -10.66 3.30
N GLU A 51 8.48 -10.75 2.43
CA GLU A 51 9.87 -10.90 2.85
C GLU A 51 10.78 -10.14 1.90
N VAL A 52 11.93 -9.73 2.40
CA VAL A 52 12.96 -9.08 1.58
C VAL A 52 13.92 -10.16 1.14
N VAL A 53 14.11 -10.30 -0.17
CA VAL A 53 14.98 -11.32 -0.76
C VAL A 53 16.07 -10.66 -1.60
N GLY A 54 17.20 -11.36 -1.77
CA GLY A 54 18.31 -10.85 -2.56
C GLY A 54 19.18 -9.87 -1.79
N GLU A 55 20.23 -9.40 -2.46
CA GLU A 55 21.20 -8.47 -1.88
C GLU A 55 21.58 -7.38 -2.88
N GLY A 56 22.02 -6.22 -2.37
CA GLY A 56 22.48 -5.12 -3.20
C GLY A 56 21.42 -4.64 -4.18
N LYS A 57 21.78 -4.57 -5.46
CA LYS A 57 20.90 -4.09 -6.52
C LYS A 57 19.76 -5.05 -6.84
N ASP A 58 19.92 -6.33 -6.48
CA ASP A 58 18.91 -7.36 -6.75
C ASP A 58 17.94 -7.54 -5.58
N LYS A 59 18.04 -6.68 -4.58
CA LYS A 59 17.17 -6.74 -3.42
C LYS A 59 15.72 -6.46 -3.84
N ALA A 60 14.81 -7.34 -3.42
CA ALA A 60 13.41 -7.25 -3.81
C ALA A 60 12.51 -7.59 -2.63
N ILE A 61 11.25 -7.18 -2.73
CA ILE A 61 10.22 -7.57 -1.79
C ILE A 61 9.37 -8.64 -2.47
N LYS A 62 9.29 -9.82 -1.84
CA LYS A 62 8.44 -10.90 -2.27
C LYS A 62 7.19 -10.92 -1.42
N VAL A 63 6.04 -10.73 -2.05
CA VAL A 63 4.76 -10.64 -1.37
C VAL A 63 3.97 -11.92 -1.60
N LYS A 64 3.43 -12.48 -0.51
CA LYS A 64 2.50 -13.60 -0.60
C LYS A 64 1.08 -13.05 -0.52
N ASN A 65 0.32 -13.24 -1.59
CA ASN A 65 -1.06 -12.77 -1.69
C ASN A 65 -2.00 -13.57 -0.80
N LYS A 66 -3.11 -12.94 -0.44
CA LYS A 66 -4.14 -13.55 0.39
C LYS A 66 -5.43 -13.66 -0.42
N PHE A 67 -6.08 -14.81 -0.31
CA PHE A 67 -7.30 -15.09 -1.04
C PHE A 67 -8.41 -15.52 -0.08
N THR A 68 -9.66 -15.34 -0.51
CA THR A 68 -10.82 -15.86 0.22
C THR A 68 -10.89 -17.39 0.07
N ALA A 69 -11.77 -18.02 0.84
CA ALA A 69 -12.00 -19.46 0.73
C ALA A 69 -12.41 -19.88 -0.68
N ASN A 70 -13.03 -18.97 -1.44
CA ASN A 70 -13.44 -19.22 -2.83
C ASN A 70 -12.35 -18.94 -3.85
N GLY A 71 -11.13 -18.61 -3.40
CA GLY A 71 -10.02 -18.32 -4.29
C GLY A 71 -10.04 -16.93 -4.90
N LYS A 72 -10.91 -16.04 -4.45
CA LYS A 72 -10.94 -14.65 -4.91
C LYS A 72 -9.95 -13.81 -4.13
N THR A 73 -9.39 -12.79 -4.80
CA THR A 73 -8.48 -11.84 -4.12
C THR A 73 -9.21 -11.11 -3.00
N ILE A 74 -8.47 -10.85 -1.91
CA ILE A 74 -8.98 -10.04 -0.81
C ILE A 74 -9.09 -8.57 -1.24
N ILE A 75 -8.16 -8.10 -2.06
CA ILE A 75 -8.14 -6.72 -2.52
C ILE A 75 -9.08 -6.54 -3.71
N THR A 76 -10.06 -5.67 -3.56
CA THR A 76 -10.98 -5.33 -4.64
C THR A 76 -10.37 -4.29 -5.58
N ASP A 77 -9.80 -3.24 -5.01
CA ASP A 77 -9.19 -2.18 -5.80
C ASP A 77 -8.23 -1.35 -4.95
N VAL A 78 -7.41 -0.57 -5.63
CA VAL A 78 -6.47 0.36 -5.01
C VAL A 78 -6.57 1.70 -5.73
N LYS A 79 -6.32 2.79 -5.00
CA LYS A 79 -6.30 4.13 -5.58
C LYS A 79 -5.08 4.88 -5.08
N ARG A 80 -4.21 5.29 -6.01
CA ARG A 80 -3.08 6.16 -5.70
C ARG A 80 -3.58 7.60 -5.56
N CYS A 81 -3.33 8.21 -4.43
CA CYS A 81 -3.81 9.57 -4.14
C CYS A 81 -2.72 10.61 -4.35
N SER A 82 -1.69 10.63 -3.49
CA SER A 82 -0.55 11.53 -3.64
C SER A 82 0.41 10.98 -4.70
N LYS A 83 0.80 11.80 -5.67
CA LYS A 83 1.65 11.38 -6.79
C LYS A 83 2.90 12.25 -6.85
N PRO A 84 4.00 11.76 -7.45
CA PRO A 84 5.24 12.55 -7.54
C PRO A 84 5.05 13.94 -8.15
N GLY A 85 4.19 14.09 -9.15
CA GLY A 85 3.90 15.37 -9.79
C GLY A 85 2.81 16.18 -9.10
N ARG A 86 2.12 15.59 -8.12
CA ARG A 86 1.01 16.25 -7.44
C ARG A 86 0.82 15.66 -6.05
N ARG A 87 1.57 16.15 -5.09
CA ARG A 87 1.49 15.69 -3.70
C ARG A 87 0.19 16.13 -3.05
N LEU A 88 -0.38 15.26 -2.22
CA LEU A 88 -1.64 15.52 -1.51
C LEU A 88 -1.43 15.36 -0.02
N TYR A 89 -1.62 16.45 0.72
CA TYR A 89 -1.50 16.47 2.18
C TYR A 89 -2.86 16.74 2.79
N VAL A 90 -3.18 16.07 3.89
CA VAL A 90 -4.46 16.20 4.57
C VAL A 90 -4.25 16.36 6.07
N HIS A 91 -5.15 17.09 6.72
CA HIS A 91 -5.22 17.14 8.18
C HIS A 91 -5.89 15.86 8.70
N SER A 92 -5.70 15.58 9.99
CA SER A 92 -6.22 14.34 10.58
C SER A 92 -7.74 14.19 10.41
N GLU A 93 -8.50 15.28 10.52
CA GLU A 93 -9.95 15.25 10.34
C GLU A 93 -10.40 15.14 8.89
N GLU A 94 -9.49 15.38 7.94
CA GLU A 94 -9.76 15.30 6.49
C GLU A 94 -9.44 13.94 5.89
N ILE A 95 -8.85 13.04 6.69
CA ILE A 95 -8.48 11.70 6.18
C ILE A 95 -9.75 10.94 5.82
N PRO A 96 -9.87 10.47 4.56
CA PRO A 96 -11.10 9.79 4.14
C PRO A 96 -11.30 8.44 4.80
N THR A 97 -12.56 8.10 5.03
CA THR A 97 -12.95 6.76 5.41
C THR A 97 -13.24 5.97 4.13
N VAL A 98 -12.69 4.78 4.01
CA VAL A 98 -12.78 3.97 2.79
C VAL A 98 -13.83 2.89 3.01
N MET A 99 -14.83 2.86 2.12
CA MET A 99 -15.90 1.85 2.14
C MET A 99 -16.51 1.67 3.53
N ASN A 100 -16.83 2.79 4.19
CA ASN A 100 -17.43 2.80 5.55
C ASN A 100 -16.57 2.06 6.58
N GLY A 101 -15.24 2.13 6.43
CA GLY A 101 -14.31 1.48 7.36
C GLY A 101 -13.90 0.06 6.98
N LEU A 102 -14.44 -0.48 5.89
CA LEU A 102 -14.05 -1.81 5.41
C LEU A 102 -12.72 -1.78 4.67
N GLY A 103 -12.34 -0.64 4.09
CA GLY A 103 -11.05 -0.44 3.46
C GLY A 103 -10.13 0.39 4.34
N ILE A 104 -8.92 0.65 3.85
CA ILE A 104 -7.95 1.46 4.57
C ILE A 104 -7.42 2.60 3.70
N SER A 105 -7.04 3.69 4.35
CA SER A 105 -6.17 4.70 3.75
C SER A 105 -4.77 4.53 4.32
N ILE A 106 -3.75 4.84 3.53
CA ILE A 106 -2.36 4.78 3.94
C ILE A 106 -1.83 6.21 3.94
N VAL A 107 -1.30 6.64 5.08
CA VAL A 107 -0.85 8.02 5.29
C VAL A 107 0.60 8.00 5.74
N SER A 108 1.41 8.87 5.15
CA SER A 108 2.79 9.09 5.59
C SER A 108 2.81 10.30 6.51
N THR A 109 3.12 10.07 7.77
CA THR A 109 3.13 11.13 8.80
C THR A 109 4.54 11.40 9.29
N SER A 110 4.69 12.45 10.10
CA SER A 110 5.98 12.76 10.73
C SER A 110 6.48 11.66 11.66
N THR A 111 5.59 10.79 12.14
CA THR A 111 5.96 9.67 13.01
C THR A 111 6.00 8.32 12.26
N GLY A 112 5.91 8.35 10.94
CA GLY A 112 6.00 7.16 10.10
C GLY A 112 4.74 6.92 9.28
N MET A 113 4.77 5.84 8.50
CA MET A 113 3.62 5.45 7.71
C MET A 113 2.64 4.65 8.57
N MET A 114 1.34 4.93 8.38
CA MET A 114 0.30 4.28 9.16
C MET A 114 -1.03 4.31 8.39
N THR A 115 -2.02 3.60 8.90
CA THR A 115 -3.37 3.70 8.37
C THR A 115 -3.98 5.05 8.73
N GLY A 116 -4.95 5.49 7.93
CA GLY A 116 -5.66 6.73 8.22
C GLY A 116 -6.43 6.66 9.54
N ALA A 117 -6.94 5.49 9.89
CA ALA A 117 -7.63 5.30 11.18
C ALA A 117 -6.69 5.57 12.35
N LYS A 118 -5.45 5.05 12.29
CA LYS A 118 -4.45 5.27 13.32
C LYS A 118 -4.02 6.75 13.38
N ALA A 119 -3.79 7.36 12.21
CA ALA A 119 -3.41 8.77 12.13
C ALA A 119 -4.50 9.66 12.72
N ARG A 120 -5.76 9.37 12.41
CA ARG A 120 -6.89 10.12 12.95
C ARG A 120 -6.98 9.97 14.47
N LYS A 121 -6.77 8.76 14.98
CA LYS A 121 -6.75 8.49 16.41
C LYS A 121 -5.64 9.27 17.14
N LEU A 122 -4.49 9.38 16.50
CA LEU A 122 -3.35 10.13 17.04
C LEU A 122 -3.45 11.63 16.76
N LYS A 123 -4.47 12.06 16.02
CA LYS A 123 -4.71 13.46 15.64
C LYS A 123 -3.56 14.08 14.87
N ILE A 124 -2.94 13.29 13.98
CA ILE A 124 -1.88 13.75 13.09
C ILE A 124 -2.30 13.60 11.64
N GLY A 125 -1.97 14.60 10.83
CA GLY A 125 -2.16 14.55 9.39
C GLY A 125 -0.87 14.16 8.70
N GLY A 126 -0.91 14.13 7.38
CA GLY A 126 0.26 13.81 6.58
C GLY A 126 -0.08 13.69 5.09
N GLU A 127 0.81 13.03 4.37
CA GLU A 127 0.63 12.78 2.95
C GLU A 127 -0.29 11.57 2.77
N LEU A 128 -1.42 11.78 2.09
CA LEU A 128 -2.36 10.69 1.78
C LEU A 128 -1.82 9.90 0.59
N ILE A 129 -1.24 8.75 0.86
CA ILE A 129 -0.54 7.95 -0.14
C ILE A 129 -1.51 7.21 -1.05
N ALA A 130 -2.41 6.43 -0.48
CA ALA A 130 -3.28 5.55 -1.26
C ALA A 130 -4.48 5.09 -0.45
N LEU A 131 -5.46 4.57 -1.16
CA LEU A 131 -6.62 3.87 -0.59
C LEU A 131 -6.58 2.43 -1.07
N VAL A 132 -6.96 1.49 -0.21
CA VAL A 132 -7.02 0.06 -0.52
C VAL A 132 -8.32 -0.50 0.06
N TRP A 133 -9.04 -1.27 -0.75
CA TRP A 133 -10.26 -1.93 -0.26
C TRP A 133 -10.52 -3.24 -0.99
#